data_a6a932cdad11626a51f7d42a49785475
#
_entry.id   a6a932cdad11626a51f7d42a49785475
#
_cell.length_a   1.000
_cell.length_b   1.000
_cell.length_c   1.000
_cell.angle_alpha   90.00
_cell.angle_beta   90.00
_cell.angle_gamma   90.00
#
_symmetry.space_group_name_H-M   'P 1'
#
loop_
_entity.id
_entity.type
_entity.pdbx_description
1 polymer ?
#
loop_
_entity_poly.entity_id
_entity_poly.type
_entity_poly.pdbx_seq_one_letter_code
_entity_poly.pdbx_strand_id
1 'polypeptide(L)'
;MKRLFFIGCWTLILTLLIPDRAKGDTFVDSLRREIKVLPDSSKLIRLNELLYANTHNKVYKVYADLLLEEAQRQRNDYYKGNALLFLMRYYYMQDPDSLRIYLKIAEPLFIATNRIEELCRAKGWNIYSLANEGMQGLVIREVDSLRNLATCFNYPDGVDMANQALANFYFNIGLDEEGIQLSREILSRMEERNASRMRWY
;
A
#
# COMPACT_ATOMS: atom_id res chain seq x y z
N MET A 1 46.34 18.55 37.13
CA MET A 1 45.95 18.02 35.81
C MET A 1 44.87 16.93 35.92
N LYS A 2 43.71 17.15 36.57
CA LYS A 2 42.64 16.17 36.73
C LYS A 2 41.21 16.72 36.45
N ARG A 3 41.07 17.91 35.88
CA ARG A 3 39.74 18.54 35.63
C ARG A 3 39.34 18.67 34.15
N LEU A 4 40.16 18.25 33.20
CA LEU A 4 39.87 18.37 31.76
C LEU A 4 39.28 17.09 31.13
N PHE A 5 39.26 15.97 31.84
CA PHE A 5 38.73 14.69 31.32
C PHE A 5 37.22 14.51 31.50
N PHE A 6 36.57 15.34 32.32
CA PHE A 6 35.13 15.18 32.61
C PHE A 6 34.21 15.94 31.65
N ILE A 7 34.71 16.92 30.91
CA ILE A 7 33.91 17.74 30.00
C ILE A 7 33.72 17.01 28.64
N GLY A 8 34.71 16.19 28.22
CA GLY A 8 34.64 15.46 26.96
C GLY A 8 33.64 14.28 26.93
N CYS A 9 33.35 13.71 28.12
CA CYS A 9 32.43 12.55 28.21
C CYS A 9 30.95 12.95 28.21
N TRP A 10 30.61 14.16 28.63
CA TRP A 10 29.22 14.64 28.65
C TRP A 10 28.71 15.09 27.28
N THR A 11 29.58 15.57 26.41
CA THR A 11 29.22 15.96 25.04
C THR A 11 28.99 14.76 24.16
N LEU A 12 29.66 13.61 24.42
CA LEU A 12 29.44 12.37 23.65
C LEU A 12 28.15 11.64 24.05
N ILE A 13 27.69 11.79 25.30
CA ILE A 13 26.46 11.18 25.79
C ILE A 13 25.23 11.97 25.34
N LEU A 14 25.33 13.29 25.15
CA LEU A 14 24.20 14.09 24.66
C LEU A 14 23.85 13.82 23.17
N THR A 15 24.82 13.37 22.36
CA THR A 15 24.56 13.04 20.95
C THR A 15 23.86 11.67 20.76
N LEU A 16 23.90 10.79 21.78
CA LEU A 16 23.22 9.48 21.77
C LEU A 16 21.77 9.53 22.26
N LEU A 17 21.33 10.66 22.81
CA LEU A 17 19.97 10.86 23.35
C LEU A 17 19.09 11.74 22.46
N ILE A 18 19.45 11.96 21.18
CA ILE A 18 18.52 12.57 20.24
C ILE A 18 17.45 11.51 19.96
N PRO A 19 16.20 11.71 20.41
CA PRO A 19 15.15 10.74 20.18
C PRO A 19 14.97 10.54 18.67
N ASP A 20 14.70 9.31 18.25
CA ASP A 20 14.47 8.96 16.83
C ASP A 20 13.43 9.85 16.12
N ARG A 21 12.52 10.46 16.87
CA ARG A 21 11.61 11.51 16.40
C ARG A 21 12.33 12.73 15.82
N ALA A 22 13.36 13.23 16.49
CA ALA A 22 14.07 14.42 16.01
C ALA A 22 14.84 14.16 14.70
N LYS A 23 15.28 12.91 14.45
CA LYS A 23 15.89 12.52 13.17
C LYS A 23 14.86 12.39 12.05
N GLY A 24 13.64 11.94 12.36
CA GLY A 24 12.53 11.86 11.41
C GLY A 24 12.08 13.25 10.95
N ASP A 25 11.92 14.20 11.87
CA ASP A 25 11.50 15.56 11.56
C ASP A 25 12.52 16.28 10.68
N THR A 26 13.83 16.13 10.95
CA THR A 26 14.91 16.73 10.13
C THR A 26 14.96 16.15 8.71
N PHE A 27 14.65 14.87 8.53
CA PHE A 27 14.59 14.24 7.21
C PHE A 27 13.41 14.78 6.38
N VAL A 28 12.22 14.81 6.96
CA VAL A 28 11.01 15.34 6.32
C VAL A 28 11.20 16.80 5.93
N ASP A 29 11.77 17.63 6.83
CA ASP A 29 12.03 19.04 6.58
C ASP A 29 13.09 19.24 5.49
N SER A 30 14.11 18.39 5.43
CA SER A 30 15.10 18.40 4.36
C SER A 30 14.47 18.09 3.02
N LEU A 31 13.64 17.05 2.97
CA LEU A 31 12.93 16.64 1.76
C LEU A 31 11.93 17.72 1.30
N ARG A 32 11.17 18.33 2.21
CA ARG A 32 10.28 19.45 1.91
C ARG A 32 11.03 20.63 1.30
N ARG A 33 12.23 20.93 1.79
CA ARG A 33 13.09 22.01 1.22
C ARG A 33 13.60 21.66 -0.17
N GLU A 34 14.05 20.41 -0.39
CA GLU A 34 14.46 19.92 -1.71
C GLU A 34 13.33 20.05 -2.73
N ILE A 35 12.14 19.59 -2.36
CA ILE A 35 10.98 19.59 -3.26
C ILE A 35 10.45 21.01 -3.51
N LYS A 36 10.53 21.91 -2.52
CA LYS A 36 10.00 23.28 -2.62
C LYS A 36 10.59 24.09 -3.79
N VAL A 37 11.83 23.84 -4.14
CA VAL A 37 12.54 24.56 -5.21
C VAL A 37 12.25 24.01 -6.61
N LEU A 38 11.61 22.84 -6.70
CA LEU A 38 11.27 22.23 -7.99
C LEU A 38 10.03 22.88 -8.61
N PRO A 39 9.90 22.90 -9.94
CA PRO A 39 8.65 23.20 -10.63
C PRO A 39 7.54 22.22 -10.21
N ASP A 40 6.28 22.66 -10.21
CA ASP A 40 5.16 21.87 -9.68
C ASP A 40 5.04 20.47 -10.30
N SER A 41 5.14 20.34 -11.61
CA SER A 41 5.12 19.03 -12.29
C SER A 41 6.28 18.13 -11.86
N SER A 42 7.47 18.70 -11.66
CA SER A 42 8.66 17.97 -11.23
C SER A 42 8.56 17.49 -9.79
N LYS A 43 7.82 18.19 -8.92
CA LYS A 43 7.56 17.75 -7.54
C LYS A 43 6.83 16.40 -7.50
N LEU A 44 5.75 16.29 -8.28
CA LEU A 44 4.96 15.05 -8.34
C LEU A 44 5.78 13.89 -8.89
N ILE A 45 6.52 14.11 -9.97
CA ILE A 45 7.39 13.09 -10.56
C ILE A 45 8.42 12.63 -9.54
N ARG A 46 9.14 13.58 -8.92
CA ARG A 46 10.20 13.27 -7.96
C ARG A 46 9.71 12.52 -6.72
N LEU A 47 8.59 12.94 -6.15
CA LEU A 47 7.97 12.25 -5.01
C LEU A 47 7.52 10.84 -5.38
N ASN A 48 6.95 10.68 -6.56
CA ASN A 48 6.51 9.37 -7.04
C ASN A 48 7.71 8.43 -7.31
N GLU A 49 8.80 8.92 -7.89
CA GLU A 49 10.04 8.14 -8.05
C GLU A 49 10.60 7.68 -6.70
N LEU A 50 10.69 8.59 -5.73
CA LEU A 50 11.16 8.29 -4.38
C LEU A 50 10.25 7.26 -3.69
N LEU A 51 8.94 7.37 -3.87
CA LEU A 51 7.96 6.43 -3.36
C LEU A 51 8.21 5.01 -3.89
N TYR A 52 8.34 4.85 -5.21
CA TYR A 52 8.57 3.54 -5.82
C TYR A 52 9.97 2.98 -5.52
N ALA A 53 11.01 3.82 -5.47
CA ALA A 53 12.36 3.39 -5.14
C ALA A 53 12.52 2.89 -3.70
N ASN A 54 11.62 3.28 -2.78
CA ASN A 54 11.73 2.97 -1.35
C ASN A 54 10.64 2.03 -0.83
N THR A 55 9.98 1.26 -1.69
CA THR A 55 8.87 0.37 -1.34
C THR A 55 9.17 -0.68 -0.27
N HIS A 56 10.43 -1.00 -0.05
CA HIS A 56 10.89 -1.96 0.97
C HIS A 56 11.25 -1.32 2.30
N ASN A 57 11.22 0.01 2.41
CA ASN A 57 11.57 0.76 3.61
C ASN A 57 10.35 1.52 4.12
N LYS A 58 10.09 1.50 5.45
CA LYS A 58 8.98 2.24 6.08
C LYS A 58 8.95 3.74 5.74
N VAL A 59 10.07 4.30 5.25
CA VAL A 59 10.18 5.68 4.76
C VAL A 59 9.23 5.96 3.59
N TYR A 60 8.80 4.96 2.82
CA TYR A 60 7.86 5.18 1.71
C TYR A 60 6.54 5.85 2.15
N LYS A 61 6.14 5.67 3.42
CA LYS A 61 4.97 6.38 3.96
C LYS A 61 5.15 7.90 3.91
N VAL A 62 6.33 8.39 4.26
CA VAL A 62 6.64 9.83 4.20
C VAL A 62 6.51 10.36 2.77
N TYR A 63 7.04 9.62 1.80
CA TYR A 63 6.89 10.00 0.38
C TYR A 63 5.44 9.94 -0.08
N ALA A 64 4.67 8.94 0.37
CA ALA A 64 3.25 8.83 0.05
C ALA A 64 2.43 9.99 0.64
N ASP A 65 2.68 10.38 1.89
CA ASP A 65 2.02 11.52 2.52
C ASP A 65 2.31 12.83 1.75
N LEU A 66 3.58 13.09 1.43
CA LEU A 66 3.98 14.29 0.69
C LEU A 66 3.44 14.29 -0.74
N LEU A 67 3.41 13.12 -1.40
CA LEU A 67 2.83 12.98 -2.73
C LEU A 67 1.33 13.22 -2.69
N LEU A 68 0.62 12.75 -1.66
CA LEU A 68 -0.81 12.99 -1.48
C LEU A 68 -1.10 14.48 -1.31
N GLU A 69 -0.35 15.16 -0.41
CA GLU A 69 -0.46 16.60 -0.16
C GLU A 69 -0.27 17.40 -1.47
N GLU A 70 0.79 17.11 -2.20
CA GLU A 70 1.13 17.81 -3.42
C GLU A 70 0.17 17.50 -4.58
N ALA A 71 -0.26 16.24 -4.73
CA ALA A 71 -1.23 15.83 -5.73
C ALA A 71 -2.61 16.47 -5.49
N GLN A 72 -3.03 16.62 -4.24
CA GLN A 72 -4.25 17.32 -3.87
C GLN A 72 -4.14 18.82 -4.20
N ARG A 73 -3.01 19.45 -3.88
CA ARG A 73 -2.75 20.86 -4.18
C ARG A 73 -2.83 21.14 -5.69
N GLN A 74 -2.26 20.23 -6.50
CA GLN A 74 -2.22 20.34 -7.97
C GLN A 74 -3.45 19.75 -8.66
N ARG A 75 -4.40 19.16 -7.91
CA ARG A 75 -5.58 18.45 -8.44
C ARG A 75 -5.22 17.36 -9.44
N ASN A 76 -4.15 16.61 -9.16
CA ASN A 76 -3.66 15.54 -10.02
C ASN A 76 -4.11 14.19 -9.51
N ASP A 77 -5.14 13.63 -10.13
CA ASP A 77 -5.78 12.39 -9.70
C ASP A 77 -4.90 11.15 -9.90
N TYR A 78 -4.00 11.16 -10.88
CA TYR A 78 -3.08 10.04 -11.10
C TYR A 78 -2.12 9.87 -9.91
N TYR A 79 -1.41 10.93 -9.53
CA TYR A 79 -0.47 10.88 -8.40
C TYR A 79 -1.19 10.77 -7.05
N LYS A 80 -2.38 11.34 -6.93
CA LYS A 80 -3.24 11.13 -5.77
C LYS A 80 -3.57 9.64 -5.60
N GLY A 81 -3.94 8.95 -6.68
CA GLY A 81 -4.20 7.51 -6.67
C GLY A 81 -2.96 6.70 -6.26
N ASN A 82 -1.77 7.03 -6.76
CA ASN A 82 -0.53 6.39 -6.37
C ASN A 82 -0.27 6.54 -4.87
N ALA A 83 -0.35 7.75 -4.35
CA ALA A 83 -0.16 8.03 -2.93
C ALA A 83 -1.13 7.23 -2.04
N LEU A 84 -2.42 7.25 -2.39
CA LEU A 84 -3.46 6.50 -1.66
C LEU A 84 -3.19 5.00 -1.68
N LEU A 85 -2.77 4.42 -2.81
CA LEU A 85 -2.44 3.01 -2.91
C LEU A 85 -1.32 2.61 -1.93
N PHE A 86 -0.26 3.42 -1.85
CA PHE A 86 0.86 3.13 -0.96
C PHE A 86 0.52 3.39 0.51
N LEU A 87 -0.33 4.35 0.82
CA LEU A 87 -0.85 4.54 2.18
C LEU A 87 -1.73 3.35 2.62
N MET A 88 -2.61 2.86 1.75
CA MET A 88 -3.39 1.66 2.02
C MET A 88 -2.49 0.43 2.25
N ARG A 89 -1.44 0.25 1.44
CA ARG A 89 -0.43 -0.80 1.64
C ARG A 89 0.29 -0.65 2.99
N TYR A 90 0.54 0.56 3.45
CA TYR A 90 1.18 0.80 4.74
C TYR A 90 0.27 0.39 5.90
N TYR A 91 -1.01 0.74 5.81
CA TYR A 91 -1.94 0.60 6.93
C TYR A 91 -2.63 -0.77 7.03
N TYR A 92 -2.70 -1.57 5.96
CA TYR A 92 -3.53 -2.79 5.94
C TYR A 92 -3.23 -3.80 7.04
N MET A 93 -2.00 -3.81 7.60
CA MET A 93 -1.60 -4.66 8.73
C MET A 93 -1.50 -3.93 10.06
N GLN A 94 -1.47 -2.59 10.05
CA GLN A 94 -1.14 -1.80 11.23
C GLN A 94 -2.35 -1.01 11.76
N ASP A 95 -3.18 -0.52 10.86
CA ASP A 95 -4.33 0.33 11.18
C ASP A 95 -5.43 0.12 10.12
N PRO A 96 -6.26 -0.93 10.32
CA PRO A 96 -7.36 -1.25 9.42
C PRO A 96 -8.35 -0.11 9.18
N ASP A 97 -8.57 0.75 10.17
CA ASP A 97 -9.50 1.88 10.03
C ASP A 97 -8.96 2.92 9.05
N SER A 98 -7.67 3.26 9.14
CA SER A 98 -7.01 4.11 8.16
C SER A 98 -7.05 3.50 6.76
N LEU A 99 -6.81 2.19 6.61
CA LEU A 99 -6.97 1.51 5.33
C LEU A 99 -8.36 1.76 4.72
N ARG A 100 -9.43 1.51 5.50
CA ARG A 100 -10.81 1.67 5.05
C ARG A 100 -11.16 3.12 4.67
N ILE A 101 -10.63 4.10 5.42
CA ILE A 101 -10.78 5.53 5.09
C ILE A 101 -10.15 5.83 3.73
N TYR A 102 -8.90 5.40 3.51
CA TYR A 102 -8.22 5.65 2.23
C TYR A 102 -8.87 4.89 1.07
N LEU A 103 -9.35 3.66 1.30
CA LEU A 103 -10.06 2.88 0.28
C LEU A 103 -11.34 3.59 -0.17
N LYS A 104 -12.13 4.13 0.77
CA LYS A 104 -13.35 4.90 0.46
C LYS A 104 -13.05 6.13 -0.41
N ILE A 105 -11.90 6.78 -0.21
CA ILE A 105 -11.47 7.93 -1.01
C ILE A 105 -10.94 7.48 -2.37
N ALA A 106 -10.22 6.37 -2.43
CA ALA A 106 -9.54 5.88 -3.62
C ALA A 106 -10.48 5.17 -4.61
N GLU A 107 -11.51 4.46 -4.13
CA GLU A 107 -12.40 3.66 -4.96
C GLU A 107 -13.04 4.46 -6.11
N PRO A 108 -13.75 5.60 -5.89
CA PRO A 108 -14.31 6.38 -6.98
C PRO A 108 -13.23 6.95 -7.91
N LEU A 109 -12.06 7.29 -7.37
CA LEU A 109 -10.93 7.80 -8.15
C LEU A 109 -10.36 6.74 -9.09
N PHE A 110 -10.15 5.50 -8.59
CA PHE A 110 -9.65 4.40 -9.42
C PHE A 110 -10.65 3.99 -10.50
N ILE A 111 -11.94 3.99 -10.21
CA ILE A 111 -12.99 3.75 -11.21
C ILE A 111 -12.94 4.84 -12.29
N ALA A 112 -12.95 6.11 -11.90
CA ALA A 112 -12.94 7.24 -12.85
C ALA A 112 -11.68 7.30 -13.72
N THR A 113 -10.54 6.80 -13.23
CA THR A 113 -9.26 6.76 -13.94
C THR A 113 -8.97 5.41 -14.59
N ASN A 114 -9.92 4.47 -14.59
CA ASN A 114 -9.80 3.09 -15.11
C ASN A 114 -8.61 2.30 -14.51
N ARG A 115 -8.34 2.50 -13.22
CA ARG A 115 -7.26 1.84 -12.48
C ARG A 115 -7.80 0.65 -11.68
N ILE A 116 -8.36 -0.31 -12.39
CA ILE A 116 -9.08 -1.45 -11.80
C ILE A 116 -8.14 -2.42 -11.10
N GLU A 117 -6.93 -2.61 -11.60
CA GLU A 117 -5.91 -3.42 -10.92
C GLU A 117 -5.62 -2.90 -9.51
N GLU A 118 -5.36 -1.61 -9.38
CA GLU A 118 -5.06 -0.98 -8.09
C GLU A 118 -6.26 -1.04 -7.13
N LEU A 119 -7.47 -0.88 -7.66
CA LEU A 119 -8.68 -1.03 -6.88
C LEU A 119 -8.86 -2.45 -6.35
N CYS A 120 -8.69 -3.45 -7.22
CA CYS A 120 -8.78 -4.86 -6.82
C CYS A 120 -7.72 -5.21 -5.75
N ARG A 121 -6.51 -4.72 -5.92
CA ARG A 121 -5.42 -4.90 -4.94
C ARG A 121 -5.76 -4.29 -3.58
N ALA A 122 -6.27 -3.06 -3.57
CA ALA A 122 -6.66 -2.35 -2.35
C ALA A 122 -7.83 -3.05 -1.63
N LYS A 123 -8.85 -3.50 -2.39
CA LYS A 123 -9.94 -4.30 -1.84
C LYS A 123 -9.44 -5.65 -1.28
N GLY A 124 -8.48 -6.30 -1.93
CA GLY A 124 -7.82 -7.51 -1.43
C GLY A 124 -7.16 -7.29 -0.06
N TRP A 125 -6.44 -6.17 0.12
CA TRP A 125 -5.88 -5.82 1.42
C TRP A 125 -6.94 -5.58 2.49
N ASN A 126 -8.08 -4.97 2.13
CA ASN A 126 -9.20 -4.81 3.07
C ASN A 126 -9.80 -6.16 3.49
N ILE A 127 -9.98 -7.09 2.55
CA ILE A 127 -10.45 -8.45 2.86
C ILE A 127 -9.49 -9.16 3.82
N TYR A 128 -8.19 -9.07 3.56
CA TYR A 128 -7.17 -9.65 4.43
C TYR A 128 -7.20 -9.03 5.84
N SER A 129 -7.38 -7.72 5.93
CA SER A 129 -7.51 -7.01 7.20
C SER A 129 -8.74 -7.48 7.99
N LEU A 130 -9.91 -7.58 7.33
CA LEU A 130 -11.14 -8.09 7.93
C LEU A 130 -11.00 -9.55 8.42
N ALA A 131 -10.27 -10.38 7.67
CA ALA A 131 -9.99 -11.76 8.09
C ALA A 131 -9.16 -11.81 9.38
N ASN A 132 -8.15 -10.95 9.49
CA ASN A 132 -7.33 -10.85 10.70
C ASN A 132 -8.10 -10.28 11.92
N GLU A 133 -9.10 -9.44 11.67
CA GLU A 133 -10.01 -8.92 12.71
C GLU A 133 -11.10 -9.93 13.13
N GLY A 134 -11.17 -11.10 12.48
CA GLY A 134 -12.18 -12.12 12.76
C GLY A 134 -13.58 -11.78 12.23
N MET A 135 -13.70 -10.84 11.31
CA MET A 135 -14.98 -10.36 10.75
C MET A 135 -15.47 -11.24 9.58
N GLN A 136 -15.67 -12.55 9.85
CA GLN A 136 -15.95 -13.59 8.84
C GLN A 136 -17.08 -13.21 7.86
N GLY A 137 -18.22 -12.73 8.37
CA GLY A 137 -19.36 -12.36 7.52
C GLY A 137 -19.05 -11.20 6.57
N LEU A 138 -18.16 -10.29 6.95
CA LEU A 138 -17.71 -9.20 6.10
C LEU A 138 -16.72 -9.69 5.04
N VAL A 139 -15.84 -10.63 5.39
CA VAL A 139 -14.88 -11.23 4.44
C VAL A 139 -15.62 -11.82 3.24
N ILE A 140 -16.61 -12.68 3.47
CA ILE A 140 -17.37 -13.32 2.38
C ILE A 140 -18.04 -12.26 1.49
N ARG A 141 -18.70 -11.27 2.10
CA ARG A 141 -19.36 -10.20 1.36
C ARG A 141 -18.40 -9.38 0.51
N GLU A 142 -17.22 -9.03 1.07
CA GLU A 142 -16.23 -8.22 0.34
C GLU A 142 -15.53 -9.05 -0.76
N VAL A 143 -15.35 -10.36 -0.58
CA VAL A 143 -14.88 -11.27 -1.65
C VAL A 143 -15.85 -11.26 -2.81
N ASP A 144 -17.15 -11.43 -2.56
CA ASP A 144 -18.17 -11.41 -3.62
C ASP A 144 -18.26 -10.03 -4.30
N SER A 145 -18.14 -8.95 -3.52
CA SER A 145 -18.07 -7.58 -4.05
C SER A 145 -16.89 -7.41 -5.00
N LEU A 146 -15.72 -7.91 -4.62
CA LEU A 146 -14.50 -7.83 -5.44
C LEU A 146 -14.59 -8.70 -6.71
N ARG A 147 -15.16 -9.91 -6.61
CA ARG A 147 -15.42 -10.76 -7.78
C ARG A 147 -16.34 -10.07 -8.79
N ASN A 148 -17.45 -9.50 -8.30
CA ASN A 148 -18.42 -8.80 -9.14
C ASN A 148 -17.78 -7.58 -9.82
N LEU A 149 -17.03 -6.78 -9.06
CA LEU A 149 -16.27 -5.64 -9.60
C LEU A 149 -15.35 -6.09 -10.74
N ALA A 150 -14.48 -7.07 -10.47
CA ALA A 150 -13.51 -7.58 -11.43
C ALA A 150 -14.20 -8.14 -12.69
N THR A 151 -15.32 -8.83 -12.53
CA THR A 151 -16.11 -9.36 -13.64
C THR A 151 -16.73 -8.22 -14.46
N CYS A 152 -17.31 -7.20 -13.84
CA CYS A 152 -17.90 -6.05 -14.53
C CYS A 152 -16.88 -5.29 -15.39
N PHE A 153 -15.63 -5.24 -14.94
CA PHE A 153 -14.54 -4.60 -15.68
C PHE A 153 -13.74 -5.56 -16.59
N ASN A 154 -14.21 -6.81 -16.75
CA ASN A 154 -13.52 -7.84 -17.52
C ASN A 154 -12.04 -8.01 -17.12
N TYR A 155 -11.78 -8.03 -15.80
CA TYR A 155 -10.45 -8.15 -15.21
C TYR A 155 -10.30 -9.50 -14.47
N PRO A 156 -9.96 -10.59 -15.18
CA PRO A 156 -9.93 -11.95 -14.60
C PRO A 156 -8.89 -12.10 -13.49
N ASP A 157 -7.78 -11.37 -13.54
CA ASP A 157 -6.79 -11.38 -12.46
C ASP A 157 -7.35 -10.82 -11.14
N GLY A 158 -8.31 -9.89 -11.21
CA GLY A 158 -9.05 -9.40 -10.04
C GLY A 158 -9.97 -10.46 -9.42
N VAL A 159 -10.56 -11.34 -10.24
CA VAL A 159 -11.32 -12.50 -9.73
C VAL A 159 -10.39 -13.45 -8.98
N ASP A 160 -9.18 -13.68 -9.50
CA ASP A 160 -8.20 -14.53 -8.82
C ASP A 160 -7.68 -13.87 -7.53
N MET A 161 -7.51 -12.54 -7.50
CA MET A 161 -7.19 -11.82 -6.26
C MET A 161 -8.27 -12.01 -5.19
N ALA A 162 -9.55 -11.96 -5.56
CA ALA A 162 -10.66 -12.22 -4.64
C ALA A 162 -10.65 -13.66 -4.11
N ASN A 163 -10.41 -14.62 -4.99
CA ASN A 163 -10.31 -16.05 -4.63
C ASN A 163 -9.08 -16.32 -3.75
N GLN A 164 -7.94 -15.66 -4.01
CA GLN A 164 -6.76 -15.75 -3.17
C GLN A 164 -7.02 -15.22 -1.76
N ALA A 165 -7.72 -14.10 -1.65
CA ALA A 165 -8.10 -13.54 -0.35
C ALA A 165 -9.04 -14.51 0.41
N LEU A 166 -9.96 -15.18 -0.29
CA LEU A 166 -10.83 -16.21 0.30
C LEU A 166 -10.04 -17.47 0.73
N ALA A 167 -9.11 -17.93 -0.09
CA ALA A 167 -8.25 -19.07 0.26
C ALA A 167 -7.45 -18.78 1.53
N ASN A 168 -6.85 -17.59 1.62
CA ASN A 168 -6.13 -17.16 2.82
C ASN A 168 -7.05 -17.09 4.06
N PHE A 169 -8.29 -16.64 3.87
CA PHE A 169 -9.29 -16.65 4.95
C PHE A 169 -9.61 -18.07 5.40
N TYR A 170 -9.78 -19.03 4.49
CA TYR A 170 -10.01 -20.43 4.84
C TYR A 170 -8.85 -21.01 5.66
N PHE A 171 -7.61 -20.78 5.27
CA PHE A 171 -6.45 -21.19 6.08
C PHE A 171 -6.45 -20.55 7.47
N ASN A 172 -6.83 -19.27 7.59
CA ASN A 172 -6.88 -18.60 8.90
C ASN A 172 -7.92 -19.18 9.86
N ILE A 173 -8.98 -19.81 9.35
CA ILE A 173 -10.05 -20.42 10.17
C ILE A 173 -9.96 -21.95 10.25
N GLY A 174 -8.88 -22.55 9.73
CA GLY A 174 -8.63 -23.99 9.78
C GLY A 174 -9.39 -24.82 8.75
N LEU A 175 -9.91 -24.21 7.69
CA LEU A 175 -10.51 -24.88 6.54
C LEU A 175 -9.45 -25.09 5.45
N ASP A 176 -8.42 -25.89 5.78
CA ASP A 176 -7.24 -26.05 4.95
C ASP A 176 -7.55 -26.72 3.60
N GLU A 177 -8.46 -27.70 3.59
CA GLU A 177 -8.82 -28.41 2.36
C GLU A 177 -9.50 -27.48 1.34
N GLU A 178 -10.44 -26.64 1.81
CA GLU A 178 -11.12 -25.65 0.99
C GLU A 178 -10.12 -24.59 0.47
N GLY A 179 -9.19 -24.15 1.32
CA GLY A 179 -8.12 -23.22 0.95
C GLY A 179 -7.18 -23.81 -0.11
N ILE A 180 -6.79 -25.08 0.01
CA ILE A 180 -5.95 -25.80 -0.95
C ILE A 180 -6.69 -25.99 -2.28
N GLN A 181 -7.96 -26.42 -2.22
CA GLN A 181 -8.77 -26.61 -3.43
C GLN A 181 -8.87 -25.30 -4.23
N LEU A 182 -9.24 -24.21 -3.57
CA LEU A 182 -9.39 -22.90 -4.20
C LEU A 182 -8.07 -22.39 -4.77
N SER A 183 -6.96 -22.62 -4.09
CA SER A 183 -5.60 -22.26 -4.57
C SER A 183 -5.24 -23.04 -5.85
N ARG A 184 -5.56 -24.33 -5.92
CA ARG A 184 -5.34 -25.15 -7.13
C ARG A 184 -6.17 -24.64 -8.32
N GLU A 185 -7.43 -24.26 -8.09
CA GLU A 185 -8.30 -23.69 -9.12
C GLU A 185 -7.75 -22.37 -9.68
N ILE A 186 -7.19 -21.51 -8.80
CA ILE A 186 -6.55 -20.26 -9.21
C ILE A 186 -5.33 -20.58 -10.11
N LEU A 187 -4.46 -21.50 -9.69
CA LEU A 187 -3.27 -21.88 -10.46
C LEU A 187 -3.64 -22.42 -11.84
N SER A 188 -4.64 -23.34 -11.92
CA SER A 188 -5.10 -23.88 -13.20
C SER A 188 -5.58 -22.78 -14.16
N ARG A 189 -6.39 -21.83 -13.67
CA ARG A 189 -6.85 -20.69 -14.49
C ARG A 189 -5.71 -19.78 -14.94
N MET A 190 -4.71 -19.53 -14.08
CA MET A 190 -3.54 -18.74 -14.43
C MET A 190 -2.68 -19.42 -15.49
N GLU A 191 -2.48 -20.74 -15.40
CA GLU A 191 -1.76 -21.54 -16.39
C GLU A 191 -2.46 -21.53 -17.75
N GLU A 192 -3.79 -21.72 -17.78
CA GLU A 192 -4.59 -21.64 -19.00
C GLU A 192 -4.49 -20.26 -19.69
N ARG A 193 -4.54 -19.17 -18.91
CA ARG A 193 -4.39 -17.81 -19.45
C ARG A 193 -2.99 -17.58 -19.99
N ASN A 194 -1.95 -18.04 -19.31
CA ASN A 194 -0.57 -17.91 -19.77
C ASN A 194 -0.32 -18.75 -21.03
N ALA A 195 -0.83 -19.97 -21.08
CA ALA A 195 -0.76 -20.82 -22.26
C ALA A 195 -1.49 -20.19 -23.47
N SER A 196 -2.62 -19.52 -23.24
CA SER A 196 -3.32 -18.81 -24.32
C SER A 196 -2.54 -17.58 -24.80
N ARG A 197 -1.93 -16.80 -23.91
CA ARG A 197 -1.08 -15.66 -24.28
C ARG A 197 0.13 -16.09 -25.11
N MET A 198 0.81 -17.20 -24.76
CA MET A 198 1.97 -17.70 -25.49
C MET A 198 1.66 -18.24 -26.90
N ARG A 199 0.41 -18.60 -27.20
CA ARG A 199 0.00 -19.05 -28.55
C ARG A 199 -0.11 -17.92 -29.57
N TRP A 200 -0.07 -16.67 -29.15
CA TRP A 200 -0.21 -15.49 -30.01
C TRP A 200 1.13 -14.79 -30.30
N TYR A 201 2.23 -15.30 -29.79
CA TYR A 201 3.60 -14.90 -30.08
C TYR A 201 4.37 -16.01 -30.79
#